data_9a5635e3be9f402bfa4df589ca26b841
#
_entry.id   9a5635e3be9f402bfa4df589ca26b841
#
_cell.length_a   1.000
_cell.length_b   1.000
_cell.length_c   1.000
_cell.angle_alpha   90.00
_cell.angle_beta   90.00
_cell.angle_gamma   90.00
#
_symmetry.space_group_name_H-M   'P 1'
#
loop_
_entity.id
_entity.type
_entity.pdbx_description
1 polymer ?
#
loop_
_entity_poly.entity_id
_entity_poly.type
_entity_poly.pdbx_seq_one_letter_code
_entity_poly.pdbx_strand_id
1 'polypeptide(L)'
;YVAYPNVRQLGNFWVHVKIGQNRVYLMNGNNVVYTMYCSAGIYRNGVSDTPTGTYYIQNERGNSFYNAGEGEGANYWTSFLNHGEYLFHSVPTDYRGNYIPGEAAKLGISTGSHGCVRLSVPDAYWFMHNVPTGTRVVIEN
;
A
#
# COMPACT_ATOMS: atom_id res chain seq x y z
N TYR A 1 -0.07 -20.87 -5.91
CA TYR A 1 0.19 -20.26 -4.61
C TYR A 1 1.66 -19.86 -4.46
N VAL A 2 1.91 -18.64 -4.08
CA VAL A 2 3.26 -18.12 -3.82
C VAL A 2 3.33 -17.68 -2.35
N ALA A 3 4.32 -18.20 -1.63
CA ALA A 3 4.51 -17.84 -0.23
C ALA A 3 5.08 -16.42 -0.11
N TYR A 4 4.72 -15.71 0.97
CA TYR A 4 5.37 -14.45 1.29
C TYR A 4 6.87 -14.67 1.49
N PRO A 5 7.71 -13.72 1.01
CA PRO A 5 9.15 -13.84 1.19
C PRO A 5 9.56 -13.63 2.64
N ASN A 6 10.69 -14.20 3.02
CA ASN A 6 11.36 -13.84 4.27
C ASN A 6 12.29 -12.66 3.98
N VAL A 7 11.82 -11.45 4.25
CA VAL A 7 12.54 -10.23 3.90
C VAL A 7 13.91 -10.12 4.59
N ARG A 8 14.08 -10.76 5.76
CA ARG A 8 15.35 -10.74 6.48
C ARG A 8 16.45 -11.52 5.78
N GLN A 9 16.07 -12.41 4.85
CA GLN A 9 17.02 -13.22 4.08
C GLN A 9 17.35 -12.61 2.72
N LEU A 10 16.71 -11.47 2.38
CA LEU A 10 16.92 -10.82 1.09
C LEU A 10 17.95 -9.70 1.22
N GLY A 11 19.01 -9.77 0.41
CA GLY A 11 20.12 -8.83 0.48
C GLY A 11 19.83 -7.44 -0.06
N ASN A 12 18.78 -7.28 -0.86
CA ASN A 12 18.45 -6.00 -1.49
C ASN A 12 16.93 -5.87 -1.65
N PHE A 13 16.22 -5.93 -0.52
CA PHE A 13 14.76 -5.82 -0.49
C PHE A 13 14.29 -4.38 -0.68
N TRP A 14 13.33 -4.17 -1.57
CA TRP A 14 12.66 -2.89 -1.75
C TRP A 14 11.26 -3.10 -2.32
N VAL A 15 10.44 -2.05 -2.30
CA VAL A 15 9.03 -2.08 -2.71
C VAL A 15 8.85 -1.21 -3.95
N HIS A 16 8.24 -1.75 -4.98
CA HIS A 16 8.01 -1.05 -6.24
C HIS A 16 6.51 -0.95 -6.51
N VAL A 17 5.99 0.27 -6.47
CA VAL A 17 4.58 0.54 -6.75
C VAL A 17 4.44 1.06 -8.18
N LYS A 18 3.63 0.36 -8.98
CA LYS A 18 3.25 0.79 -10.33
C LYS A 18 1.77 1.17 -10.30
N ILE A 19 1.50 2.45 -10.19
CA ILE A 19 0.13 2.97 -9.98
C ILE A 19 -0.80 2.51 -11.09
N GLY A 20 -0.41 2.72 -12.33
CA GLY A 20 -1.25 2.41 -13.49
C GLY A 20 -1.44 0.93 -13.74
N GLN A 21 -0.57 0.08 -13.21
CA GLN A 21 -0.71 -1.38 -13.27
C GLN A 21 -1.56 -1.94 -12.13
N ASN A 22 -1.85 -1.13 -11.12
CA ASN A 22 -2.55 -1.55 -9.91
C ASN A 22 -1.83 -2.70 -9.21
N ARG A 23 -0.50 -2.61 -9.15
CA ARG A 23 0.37 -3.65 -8.58
C ARG A 23 1.43 -3.05 -7.68
N VAL A 24 1.72 -3.78 -6.60
CA VAL A 24 2.90 -3.56 -5.76
C VAL A 24 3.78 -4.79 -5.93
N TYR A 25 5.03 -4.55 -6.32
CA TYR A 25 6.02 -5.61 -6.46
C TYR A 25 6.98 -5.56 -5.29
N LEU A 26 7.13 -6.67 -4.59
CA LEU A 26 8.20 -6.84 -3.60
C LEU A 26 9.43 -7.33 -4.36
N MET A 27 10.52 -6.60 -4.22
CA MET A 27 11.73 -6.78 -5.03
C MET A 27 12.90 -7.25 -4.18
N ASN A 28 13.75 -8.08 -4.78
CA ASN A 28 15.10 -8.33 -4.28
C ASN A 28 16.06 -8.00 -5.42
N GLY A 29 16.74 -6.85 -5.33
CA GLY A 29 17.48 -6.32 -6.46
C GLY A 29 16.55 -6.11 -7.66
N ASN A 30 16.87 -6.72 -8.80
CA ASN A 30 16.05 -6.63 -10.01
C ASN A 30 15.01 -7.75 -10.13
N ASN A 31 14.88 -8.60 -9.11
CA ASN A 31 13.96 -9.75 -9.16
C ASN A 31 12.70 -9.46 -8.38
N VAL A 32 11.53 -9.74 -8.98
CA VAL A 32 10.25 -9.72 -8.28
C VAL A 32 10.15 -11.00 -7.44
N VAL A 33 10.01 -10.85 -6.13
CA VAL A 33 9.85 -12.01 -5.22
C VAL A 33 8.42 -12.23 -4.79
N TYR A 34 7.56 -11.22 -4.93
CA TYR A 34 6.12 -11.33 -4.64
C TYR A 34 5.37 -10.18 -5.31
N THR A 35 4.14 -10.44 -5.75
CA THR A 35 3.28 -9.43 -6.38
C THR A 35 1.98 -9.28 -5.60
N MET A 36 1.62 -8.05 -5.28
CA MET A 36 0.38 -7.71 -4.60
C MET A 36 -0.52 -6.91 -5.53
N TYR A 37 -1.83 -7.14 -5.45
CA TYR A 37 -2.80 -6.24 -6.06
C TYR A 37 -2.89 -4.97 -5.22
N CYS A 38 -3.04 -3.83 -5.87
CA CYS A 38 -3.26 -2.58 -5.16
C CYS A 38 -4.30 -1.70 -5.85
N SER A 39 -4.70 -0.67 -5.15
CA SER A 39 -5.53 0.42 -5.66
C SER A 39 -4.99 1.69 -5.04
N ALA A 40 -4.24 2.46 -5.81
CA ALA A 40 -3.59 3.68 -5.34
C ALA A 40 -4.48 4.92 -5.62
N GLY A 41 -3.88 6.10 -5.56
CA GLY A 41 -4.59 7.37 -5.72
C GLY A 41 -5.16 7.58 -7.11
N ILE A 42 -6.38 8.11 -7.17
CA ILE A 42 -7.04 8.42 -8.44
C ILE A 42 -6.23 9.45 -9.24
N TYR A 43 -6.37 9.40 -10.56
CA TYR A 43 -5.73 10.35 -11.45
C TYR A 43 -6.59 11.59 -11.64
N ARG A 44 -5.96 12.76 -11.51
CA ARG A 44 -6.57 14.07 -11.79
C ARG A 44 -5.67 14.80 -12.78
N ASN A 45 -6.20 15.09 -13.97
CA ASN A 45 -5.41 15.73 -15.03
C ASN A 45 -4.09 14.98 -15.33
N GLY A 46 -4.15 13.65 -15.33
CA GLY A 46 -3.00 12.81 -15.64
C GLY A 46 -2.01 12.60 -14.48
N VAL A 47 -2.31 13.14 -13.29
CA VAL A 47 -1.44 13.01 -12.10
C VAL A 47 -2.21 12.27 -11.00
N SER A 48 -1.61 11.21 -10.50
CA SER A 48 -2.21 10.45 -9.39
C SER A 48 -2.11 11.21 -8.07
N ASP A 49 -3.10 11.04 -7.21
CA ASP A 49 -3.05 11.54 -5.83
C ASP A 49 -1.97 10.82 -5.00
N THR A 50 -1.52 9.64 -5.42
CA THR A 50 -0.34 9.01 -4.82
C THR A 50 0.92 9.67 -5.40
N PRO A 51 1.77 10.27 -4.56
CA PRO A 51 2.95 10.97 -5.07
C PRO A 51 3.99 9.99 -5.61
N THR A 52 4.47 10.24 -6.84
CA THR A 52 5.56 9.45 -7.43
C THR A 52 6.90 9.88 -6.82
N GLY A 53 7.87 8.99 -6.86
CA GLY A 53 9.22 9.25 -6.36
C GLY A 53 9.77 8.10 -5.54
N THR A 54 10.84 8.38 -4.82
CA THR A 54 11.50 7.42 -3.94
C THR A 54 11.27 7.85 -2.49
N TYR A 55 10.76 6.92 -1.70
CA TYR A 55 10.44 7.13 -0.29
C TYR A 55 11.03 6.00 0.54
N TYR A 56 10.92 6.11 1.86
CA TYR A 56 11.41 5.10 2.79
C TYR A 56 10.35 4.84 3.84
N ILE A 57 10.11 3.57 4.14
CA ILE A 57 9.12 3.17 5.15
C ILE A 57 9.45 3.85 6.47
N GLN A 58 8.45 4.49 7.06
CA GLN A 58 8.56 5.25 8.29
C GLN A 58 8.19 4.38 9.50
N ASN A 59 8.40 4.92 10.70
CA ASN A 59 8.13 4.18 11.94
C ASN A 59 6.65 3.97 12.21
N GLU A 60 5.82 4.92 11.77
CA GLU A 60 4.39 4.92 12.10
C GLU A 60 3.68 3.79 11.38
N ARG A 61 3.03 2.95 12.16
CA ARG A 61 2.17 1.86 11.68
C ARG A 61 1.19 1.46 12.78
N GLY A 62 0.09 0.84 12.40
CA GLY A 62 -0.91 0.45 13.38
C GLY A 62 -1.98 -0.47 12.82
N ASN A 63 -2.86 -0.93 13.72
CA ASN A 63 -3.88 -1.92 13.38
C ASN A 63 -5.07 -1.35 12.63
N SER A 64 -5.43 -0.09 12.89
CA SER A 64 -6.60 0.53 12.24
C SER A 64 -6.58 2.04 12.39
N PHE A 65 -7.34 2.71 11.54
CA PHE A 65 -7.64 4.13 11.66
C PHE A 65 -8.97 4.42 10.99
N TYR A 66 -9.54 5.59 11.30
CA TYR A 66 -10.71 6.12 10.61
C TYR A 66 -10.53 7.61 10.36
N ASN A 67 -10.74 8.03 9.11
CA ASN A 67 -10.67 9.44 8.69
C ASN A 67 -12.09 9.96 8.45
N ALA A 68 -12.63 10.70 9.40
CA ALA A 68 -13.99 11.23 9.32
C ALA A 68 -14.16 12.20 8.15
N GLY A 69 -13.10 12.93 7.78
CA GLY A 69 -13.15 13.86 6.64
C GLY A 69 -13.36 13.16 5.30
N GLU A 70 -12.87 11.94 5.16
CA GLU A 70 -13.06 11.12 3.96
C GLU A 70 -14.20 10.12 4.10
N GLY A 71 -14.71 9.90 5.32
CA GLY A 71 -15.73 8.89 5.58
C GLY A 71 -15.23 7.47 5.43
N GLU A 72 -13.94 7.24 5.53
CA GLU A 72 -13.30 5.95 5.34
C GLU A 72 -12.22 5.71 6.38
N GLY A 73 -12.05 4.45 6.75
CA GLY A 73 -10.92 4.00 7.52
C GLY A 73 -10.26 2.81 6.83
N ALA A 74 -9.30 2.21 7.50
CA ALA A 74 -8.66 0.99 7.03
C ALA A 74 -7.96 0.29 8.19
N ASN A 75 -7.53 -0.96 7.91
CA ASN A 75 -6.76 -1.75 8.85
C ASN A 75 -5.33 -1.92 8.36
N TYR A 76 -4.44 -2.25 9.30
CA TYR A 76 -3.05 -2.66 9.03
C TYR A 76 -2.31 -1.66 8.15
N TRP A 77 -2.05 -0.49 8.70
CA TRP A 77 -1.43 0.61 7.97
C TRP A 77 0.05 0.76 8.30
N THR A 78 0.81 1.20 7.31
CA THR A 78 2.26 1.47 7.40
C THR A 78 2.56 2.74 6.63
N SER A 79 3.15 3.73 7.31
CA SER A 79 3.44 5.03 6.69
C SER A 79 4.67 5.00 5.82
N PHE A 80 4.61 5.69 4.67
CA PHE A 80 5.79 5.88 3.82
C PHE A 80 6.10 7.35 3.53
N LEU A 81 5.22 8.27 3.90
CA LEU A 81 5.45 9.70 3.67
C LEU A 81 4.64 10.53 4.66
N ASN A 82 5.28 11.59 5.18
CA ASN A 82 4.69 12.58 6.08
C ASN A 82 4.13 11.99 7.38
N HIS A 83 4.75 10.92 7.87
CA HIS A 83 4.51 10.35 9.21
C HIS A 83 3.03 10.18 9.55
N GLY A 84 2.32 9.40 8.73
CA GLY A 84 0.92 9.07 8.94
C GLY A 84 -0.04 9.65 7.90
N GLU A 85 0.46 10.39 6.91
CA GLU A 85 -0.38 10.95 5.85
C GLU A 85 -0.54 10.00 4.68
N TYR A 86 0.57 9.45 4.18
CA TYR A 86 0.55 8.52 3.05
C TYR A 86 0.94 7.13 3.52
N LEU A 87 0.06 6.17 3.29
CA LEU A 87 0.13 4.84 3.89
C LEU A 87 -0.02 3.74 2.85
N PHE A 88 0.54 2.57 3.18
CA PHE A 88 0.04 1.28 2.70
C PHE A 88 -0.98 0.80 3.73
N HIS A 89 -2.16 0.36 3.30
CA HIS A 89 -3.18 -0.15 4.22
C HIS A 89 -4.14 -1.10 3.48
N SER A 90 -5.05 -1.73 4.22
CA SER A 90 -6.07 -2.60 3.64
C SER A 90 -7.05 -1.84 2.77
N VAL A 91 -7.86 -2.57 2.00
CA VAL A 91 -9.07 -2.00 1.39
C VAL A 91 -9.89 -1.28 2.45
N PRO A 92 -10.60 -0.18 2.09
CA PRO A 92 -11.16 0.71 3.10
C PRO A 92 -12.37 0.15 3.82
N THR A 93 -12.58 0.68 5.03
CA THR A 93 -13.74 0.37 5.86
C THR A 93 -14.65 1.59 5.98
N ASP A 94 -15.90 1.34 6.40
CA ASP A 94 -16.81 2.38 6.85
C ASP A 94 -16.51 2.74 8.33
N TYR A 95 -17.33 3.62 8.90
CA TYR A 95 -17.14 4.08 10.30
C TYR A 95 -17.32 2.95 11.32
N ARG A 96 -17.96 1.85 10.96
CA ARG A 96 -18.17 0.70 11.84
C ARG A 96 -17.05 -0.34 11.72
N GLY A 97 -16.08 -0.11 10.83
CA GLY A 97 -14.99 -1.04 10.59
C GLY A 97 -15.34 -2.15 9.60
N ASN A 98 -16.47 -2.07 8.91
CA ASN A 98 -16.83 -3.03 7.87
C ASN A 98 -16.19 -2.63 6.54
N TYR A 99 -15.63 -3.60 5.82
CA TYR A 99 -15.04 -3.34 4.51
C TYR A 99 -16.12 -2.91 3.53
N ILE A 100 -15.78 -1.93 2.66
CA ILE A 100 -16.69 -1.38 1.66
C ILE A 100 -16.54 -2.18 0.37
N PRO A 101 -17.53 -3.02 -0.01
CA PRO A 101 -17.37 -3.95 -1.14
C PRO A 101 -17.06 -3.26 -2.47
N GLY A 102 -17.67 -2.12 -2.74
CA GLY A 102 -17.43 -1.38 -3.99
C GLY A 102 -16.00 -0.85 -4.11
N GLU A 103 -15.36 -0.49 -2.98
CA GLU A 103 -13.97 -0.06 -2.96
C GLU A 103 -13.03 -1.24 -3.01
N ALA A 104 -13.36 -2.32 -2.31
CA ALA A 104 -12.57 -3.55 -2.35
C ALA A 104 -12.52 -4.15 -3.77
N ALA A 105 -13.58 -4.01 -4.54
CA ALA A 105 -13.66 -4.50 -5.92
C ALA A 105 -12.70 -3.79 -6.88
N LYS A 106 -12.19 -2.62 -6.53
CA LYS A 106 -11.21 -1.88 -7.35
C LYS A 106 -9.80 -2.48 -7.28
N LEU A 107 -9.53 -3.29 -6.27
CA LEU A 107 -8.20 -3.83 -6.01
C LEU A 107 -7.67 -4.61 -7.21
N GLY A 108 -6.50 -4.22 -7.72
CA GLY A 108 -5.89 -4.84 -8.89
C GLY A 108 -6.51 -4.44 -10.23
N ILE A 109 -7.55 -3.59 -10.22
CA ILE A 109 -8.32 -3.23 -11.43
C ILE A 109 -8.23 -1.72 -11.71
N SER A 110 -8.41 -0.89 -10.68
CA SER A 110 -8.42 0.56 -10.85
C SER A 110 -7.89 1.27 -9.62
N THR A 111 -7.52 2.54 -9.78
CA THR A 111 -7.24 3.43 -8.67
C THR A 111 -8.54 3.80 -7.96
N GLY A 112 -8.45 4.27 -6.72
CA GLY A 112 -9.64 4.61 -5.95
C GLY A 112 -9.38 5.41 -4.68
N SER A 113 -8.12 5.59 -4.27
CA SER A 113 -7.81 6.26 -3.01
C SER A 113 -7.57 7.77 -3.19
N HIS A 114 -7.41 8.46 -2.06
CA HIS A 114 -7.02 9.87 -2.02
C HIS A 114 -5.49 10.04 -1.87
N GLY A 115 -4.73 8.98 -2.06
CA GLY A 115 -3.26 9.03 -2.03
C GLY A 115 -2.60 7.81 -1.40
N CYS A 116 -3.25 7.12 -0.50
CA CYS A 116 -2.73 5.89 0.08
C CYS A 116 -2.76 4.73 -0.92
N VAL A 117 -1.92 3.73 -0.69
CA VAL A 117 -1.85 2.52 -1.50
C VAL A 117 -2.63 1.42 -0.78
N ARG A 118 -3.81 1.08 -1.31
CA ARG A 118 -4.68 0.04 -0.77
C ARG A 118 -4.17 -1.33 -1.19
N LEU A 119 -4.16 -2.26 -0.25
CA LEU A 119 -3.77 -3.66 -0.46
C LEU A 119 -4.92 -4.57 -0.02
N SER A 120 -4.86 -5.86 -0.39
CA SER A 120 -5.74 -6.84 0.22
C SER A 120 -5.51 -6.89 1.74
N VAL A 121 -6.51 -7.36 2.48
CA VAL A 121 -6.40 -7.44 3.94
C VAL A 121 -5.21 -8.31 4.37
N PRO A 122 -5.02 -9.53 3.81
CA PRO A 122 -3.84 -10.33 4.17
C PRO A 122 -2.52 -9.66 3.80
N ASP A 123 -2.44 -9.01 2.63
CA ASP A 123 -1.22 -8.36 2.19
C ASP A 123 -0.88 -7.16 3.08
N ALA A 124 -1.89 -6.36 3.46
CA ALA A 124 -1.69 -5.23 4.36
C ALA A 124 -1.21 -5.69 5.74
N TYR A 125 -1.80 -6.77 6.26
CA TYR A 125 -1.39 -7.38 7.52
C TYR A 125 0.07 -7.82 7.46
N TRP A 126 0.44 -8.57 6.41
CA TRP A 126 1.81 -9.04 6.21
C TRP A 126 2.79 -7.85 6.09
N PHE A 127 2.40 -6.84 5.31
CA PHE A 127 3.23 -5.66 5.06
C PHE A 127 3.55 -4.94 6.37
N MET A 128 2.52 -4.68 7.18
CA MET A 128 2.68 -3.99 8.46
C MET A 128 3.61 -4.76 9.40
N HIS A 129 3.54 -6.09 9.41
CA HIS A 129 4.32 -6.91 10.34
C HIS A 129 5.73 -7.23 9.84
N ASN A 130 6.00 -7.13 8.54
CA ASN A 130 7.23 -7.68 7.98
C ASN A 130 8.11 -6.68 7.23
N VAL A 131 7.57 -5.57 6.73
CA VAL A 131 8.37 -4.60 5.98
C VAL A 131 9.04 -3.64 6.96
N PRO A 132 10.38 -3.66 7.04
CA PRO A 132 11.10 -2.85 8.03
C PRO A 132 11.03 -1.36 7.76
N THR A 133 11.10 -0.57 8.81
CA THR A 133 11.38 0.87 8.71
C THR A 133 12.67 1.09 7.95
N GLY A 134 12.69 2.07 7.05
CA GLY A 134 13.84 2.36 6.20
C GLY A 134 13.85 1.63 4.87
N THR A 135 12.93 0.67 4.65
CA THR A 135 12.83 0.00 3.35
C THR A 135 12.51 1.02 2.25
N ARG A 136 13.28 0.97 1.17
CA ARG A 136 13.09 1.85 0.02
C ARG A 136 11.79 1.50 -0.70
N VAL A 137 11.03 2.55 -1.05
CA VAL A 137 9.79 2.45 -1.83
C VAL A 137 9.95 3.34 -3.05
N VAL A 138 9.80 2.77 -4.24
CA VAL A 138 9.79 3.52 -5.49
C VAL A 138 8.38 3.48 -6.04
N ILE A 139 7.79 4.66 -6.26
CA ILE A 139 6.43 4.81 -6.79
C ILE A 139 6.50 5.49 -8.13
N GLU A 140 5.93 4.86 -9.16
CA GLU A 140 5.81 5.43 -10.48
C GLU A 140 4.46 5.08 -11.10
N ASN A 141 4.13 5.73 -12.21
CA ASN A 141 2.85 5.54 -12.91
C ASN A 141 2.70 4.17 -13.58
#